data_7f48a5758ff6f73524c9c83bb2997b55
#
_entry.id   7f48a5758ff6f73524c9c83bb2997b55
#
_cell.length_a   1.000
_cell.length_b   1.000
_cell.length_c   1.000
_cell.angle_alpha   90.00
_cell.angle_beta   90.00
_cell.angle_gamma   90.00
#
_symmetry.space_group_name_H-M   'P 1'
#
loop_
_entity.id
_entity.type
_entity.pdbx_description
1 polymer ?
#
loop_
_entity_poly.entity_id
_entity_poly.type
_entity_poly.pdbx_seq_one_letter_code
_entity_poly.pdbx_strand_id
1 'polypeptide(L)'
;MKKITAILALFMMFAISGNAQESVVPNTDPNAPEIKFDSEVIDFGTVDYDANGLREFKFKNVGKSPLTITSVQGECGCTSTTIDGKPGWPQEPILPGKSGVIKVKYDTKRAGRFEKNVTVTSNGKFATVKVKIKGEVKPAPTPDAK
;
A
#
# COMPACT_ATOMS: atom_id res chain seq x y z
N MET A 1 -33.80 -64.84 6.54
CA MET A 1 -33.97 -63.69 7.42
C MET A 1 -32.60 -63.01 7.56
N LYS A 2 -32.31 -62.04 6.70
CA LYS A 2 -31.06 -61.27 6.80
C LYS A 2 -31.44 -59.81 6.93
N LYS A 3 -31.16 -59.23 8.09
CA LYS A 3 -31.38 -57.82 8.39
C LYS A 3 -30.17 -57.03 7.85
N ILE A 4 -30.43 -56.19 6.87
CA ILE A 4 -29.43 -55.25 6.32
C ILE A 4 -29.60 -53.96 7.06
N THR A 5 -28.62 -53.61 7.89
CA THR A 5 -28.56 -52.34 8.61
C THR A 5 -27.86 -51.31 7.69
N ALA A 6 -28.62 -50.38 7.18
CA ALA A 6 -28.07 -49.26 6.40
C ALA A 6 -27.46 -48.23 7.36
N ILE A 7 -26.14 -48.07 7.31
CA ILE A 7 -25.41 -47.00 8.02
C ILE A 7 -25.42 -45.79 7.12
N LEU A 8 -26.18 -44.76 7.50
CA LEU A 8 -26.23 -43.48 6.87
C LEU A 8 -25.01 -42.65 7.33
N ALA A 9 -23.96 -42.61 6.52
CA ALA A 9 -22.80 -41.77 6.77
C ALA A 9 -23.13 -40.33 6.41
N LEU A 10 -23.32 -39.49 7.43
CA LEU A 10 -23.50 -38.05 7.31
C LEU A 10 -22.15 -37.40 7.00
N PHE A 11 -21.92 -37.07 5.73
CA PHE A 11 -20.73 -36.34 5.30
C PHE A 11 -20.93 -34.87 5.67
N MET A 12 -20.34 -34.44 6.80
CA MET A 12 -20.20 -33.02 7.14
C MET A 12 -19.13 -32.43 6.22
N MET A 13 -19.55 -31.68 5.20
CA MET A 13 -18.67 -30.80 4.44
C MET A 13 -18.25 -29.63 5.33
N PHE A 14 -17.07 -29.70 5.88
CA PHE A 14 -16.37 -28.53 6.43
C PHE A 14 -15.95 -27.65 5.25
N ALA A 15 -16.66 -26.57 5.01
CA ALA A 15 -16.20 -25.50 4.14
C ALA A 15 -15.04 -24.78 4.84
N ILE A 16 -13.82 -25.15 4.50
CA ILE A 16 -12.62 -24.40 4.87
C ILE A 16 -12.64 -23.14 4.01
N SER A 17 -13.10 -22.04 4.57
CA SER A 17 -12.85 -20.70 4.00
C SER A 17 -11.35 -20.43 4.11
N GLY A 18 -10.62 -20.84 3.08
CA GLY A 18 -9.23 -20.51 2.94
C GLY A 18 -9.12 -19.00 2.70
N ASN A 19 -8.73 -18.24 3.73
CA ASN A 19 -8.12 -16.95 3.51
C ASN A 19 -6.86 -17.22 2.69
N ALA A 20 -6.91 -16.89 1.40
CA ALA A 20 -5.72 -16.80 0.56
C ALA A 20 -4.88 -15.65 1.11
N GLN A 21 -4.03 -15.92 2.08
CA GLN A 21 -2.88 -15.07 2.36
C GLN A 21 -2.00 -15.20 1.13
N GLU A 22 -1.97 -14.13 0.36
CA GLU A 22 -1.02 -13.94 -0.71
C GLU A 22 0.37 -14.01 -0.09
N SER A 23 0.96 -15.20 -0.10
CA SER A 23 2.32 -15.44 0.35
C SER A 23 3.22 -14.75 -0.67
N VAL A 24 3.67 -13.54 -0.32
CA VAL A 24 4.71 -12.83 -1.06
C VAL A 24 6.00 -13.65 -0.90
N VAL A 25 6.24 -14.56 -1.83
CA VAL A 25 7.50 -15.31 -1.87
C VAL A 25 8.60 -14.31 -2.26
N PRO A 26 9.58 -14.08 -1.40
CA PRO A 26 10.68 -13.19 -1.73
C PRO A 26 11.47 -13.74 -2.93
N ASN A 27 11.90 -12.85 -3.82
CA ASN A 27 12.85 -13.20 -4.86
C ASN A 27 14.17 -13.62 -4.19
N THR A 28 14.56 -14.87 -4.39
CA THR A 28 15.77 -15.46 -3.78
C THR A 28 17.07 -15.13 -4.52
N ASP A 29 16.98 -14.38 -5.63
CA ASP A 29 18.17 -13.93 -6.36
C ASP A 29 19.03 -13.01 -5.46
N PRO A 30 20.27 -13.37 -5.15
CA PRO A 30 21.17 -12.56 -4.33
C PRO A 30 21.52 -11.20 -4.98
N ASN A 31 21.23 -11.04 -6.26
CA ASN A 31 21.43 -9.80 -7.00
C ASN A 31 20.13 -9.01 -7.22
N ALA A 32 18.99 -9.49 -6.68
CA ALA A 32 17.71 -8.80 -6.85
C ALA A 32 17.79 -7.34 -6.41
N PRO A 33 17.07 -6.42 -7.08
CA PRO A 33 16.93 -5.06 -6.58
C PRO A 33 16.16 -5.09 -5.26
N GLU A 34 16.44 -4.14 -4.39
CA GLU A 34 15.76 -4.05 -3.09
C GLU A 34 15.42 -2.59 -2.79
N ILE A 35 14.13 -2.34 -2.60
CA ILE A 35 13.66 -1.02 -2.20
C ILE A 35 13.75 -0.88 -0.67
N LYS A 36 14.42 0.17 -0.21
CA LYS A 36 14.46 0.54 1.20
C LYS A 36 13.97 1.96 1.37
N PHE A 37 12.89 2.13 2.12
CA PHE A 37 12.34 3.45 2.46
C PHE A 37 13.09 4.06 3.63
N ASP A 38 13.27 5.38 3.61
CA ASP A 38 13.80 6.14 4.75
C ASP A 38 12.83 6.08 5.93
N SER A 39 11.52 6.13 5.62
CA SER A 39 10.44 5.88 6.56
C SER A 39 9.29 5.18 5.84
N GLU A 40 8.76 4.12 6.42
CA GLU A 40 7.59 3.40 5.90
C GLU A 40 6.27 4.03 6.34
N VAL A 41 6.33 5.01 7.24
CA VAL A 41 5.16 5.74 7.75
C VAL A 41 5.41 7.23 7.64
N ILE A 42 4.47 7.94 7.01
CA ILE A 42 4.43 9.40 7.03
C ILE A 42 3.27 9.84 7.91
N ASP A 43 3.60 10.56 8.98
CA ASP A 43 2.62 11.18 9.86
C ASP A 43 2.39 12.63 9.42
N PHE A 44 1.17 12.95 9.02
CA PHE A 44 0.75 14.32 8.66
C PHE A 44 0.58 15.20 9.90
N GLY A 45 0.49 14.57 11.10
CA GLY A 45 0.02 15.29 12.29
C GLY A 45 -1.43 15.73 12.12
N THR A 46 -1.76 16.87 12.72
CA THR A 46 -3.06 17.52 12.54
C THR A 46 -2.94 18.61 11.48
N VAL A 47 -3.70 18.49 10.40
CA VAL A 47 -3.73 19.45 9.29
C VAL A 47 -5.09 20.13 9.18
N ASP A 48 -5.12 21.33 8.60
CA ASP A 48 -6.37 22.05 8.36
C ASP A 48 -7.19 21.39 7.24
N TYR A 49 -8.49 21.64 7.24
CA TYR A 49 -9.37 21.27 6.14
C TYR A 49 -8.90 21.93 4.85
N ASP A 50 -8.87 21.16 3.75
CA ASP A 50 -8.39 21.58 2.43
C ASP A 50 -6.91 22.04 2.38
N ALA A 51 -6.10 21.63 3.37
CA ALA A 51 -4.66 21.85 3.36
C ALA A 51 -3.95 21.03 2.28
N ASN A 52 -2.69 21.37 1.98
CA ASN A 52 -1.88 20.60 1.06
C ASN A 52 -1.62 19.17 1.59
N GLY A 53 -2.25 18.21 0.96
CA GLY A 53 -2.14 16.78 1.28
C GLY A 53 -0.98 16.04 0.62
N LEU A 54 -0.11 16.74 -0.15
CA LEU A 54 1.02 16.11 -0.84
C LEU A 54 2.14 15.75 0.15
N ARG A 55 2.63 14.52 0.06
CA ARG A 55 3.78 14.01 0.81
C ARG A 55 4.64 13.13 -0.08
N GLU A 56 5.86 12.88 0.37
CA GLU A 56 6.86 12.13 -0.39
C GLU A 56 7.48 11.02 0.47
N PHE A 57 7.45 9.79 -0.04
CA PHE A 57 8.26 8.69 0.48
C PHE A 57 9.59 8.68 -0.25
N LYS A 58 10.67 8.88 0.48
CA LYS A 58 12.02 8.74 -0.04
C LYS A 58 12.48 7.31 0.12
N PHE A 59 13.12 6.78 -0.89
CA PHE A 59 13.65 5.42 -0.89
C PHE A 59 14.99 5.33 -1.62
N LYS A 60 15.68 4.23 -1.40
CA LYS A 60 16.93 3.89 -2.06
C LYS A 60 16.86 2.46 -2.57
N ASN A 61 17.46 2.21 -3.73
CA ASN A 61 17.73 0.84 -4.19
C ASN A 61 19.01 0.35 -3.49
N VAL A 62 18.86 -0.52 -2.52
CA VAL A 62 19.97 -1.14 -1.78
C VAL A 62 20.36 -2.50 -2.33
N GLY A 63 19.68 -2.96 -3.39
CA GLY A 63 20.01 -4.18 -4.12
C GLY A 63 21.17 -4.00 -5.10
N LYS A 64 21.44 -5.04 -5.90
CA LYS A 64 22.55 -5.07 -6.83
C LYS A 64 22.14 -4.92 -8.30
N SER A 65 20.83 -4.94 -8.60
CA SER A 65 20.26 -4.78 -9.93
C SER A 65 19.36 -3.55 -10.00
N PRO A 66 19.07 -3.02 -11.19
CA PRO A 66 18.16 -1.88 -11.37
C PRO A 66 16.75 -2.18 -10.83
N LEU A 67 16.21 -1.26 -10.03
CA LEU A 67 14.86 -1.33 -9.46
C LEU A 67 13.88 -0.61 -10.38
N THR A 68 12.83 -1.31 -10.80
CA THR A 68 11.72 -0.73 -11.58
C THR A 68 10.45 -0.82 -10.77
N ILE A 69 9.82 0.33 -10.51
CA ILE A 69 8.51 0.42 -9.88
C ILE A 69 7.46 0.37 -10.99
N THR A 70 6.60 -0.63 -10.95
CA THR A 70 5.56 -0.86 -11.98
C THR A 70 4.23 -0.24 -11.61
N SER A 71 3.93 -0.14 -10.31
CA SER A 71 2.67 0.42 -9.83
C SER A 71 2.81 0.97 -8.43
N VAL A 72 2.09 2.04 -8.15
CA VAL A 72 1.88 2.56 -6.79
C VAL A 72 0.40 2.85 -6.64
N GLN A 73 -0.23 2.27 -5.64
CA GLN A 73 -1.67 2.37 -5.43
C GLN A 73 -2.01 2.76 -3.99
N GLY A 74 -2.87 3.76 -3.83
CA GLY A 74 -3.51 4.08 -2.56
C GLY A 74 -4.61 3.08 -2.22
N GLU A 75 -4.83 2.85 -0.94
CA GLU A 75 -5.87 1.93 -0.43
C GLU A 75 -7.29 2.35 -0.79
N CYS A 76 -7.52 3.64 -1.00
CA CYS A 76 -8.83 4.21 -1.36
C CYS A 76 -8.67 5.36 -2.36
N GLY A 77 -9.77 5.80 -2.97
CA GLY A 77 -9.80 7.02 -3.80
C GLY A 77 -9.45 8.31 -3.06
N CYS A 78 -9.31 8.25 -1.74
CA CYS A 78 -8.87 9.35 -0.89
C CYS A 78 -7.35 9.58 -0.90
N THR A 79 -6.59 8.63 -1.45
CA THR A 79 -5.13 8.69 -1.55
C THR A 79 -4.73 8.52 -3.00
N SER A 80 -4.34 9.61 -3.64
CA SER A 80 -3.87 9.62 -5.02
C SER A 80 -2.36 9.41 -5.09
N THR A 81 -1.95 8.58 -6.01
CA THR A 81 -0.55 8.35 -6.39
C THR A 81 -0.25 8.92 -7.79
N THR A 82 -1.27 9.47 -8.43
CA THR A 82 -1.14 10.25 -9.67
C THR A 82 -1.20 11.72 -9.30
N ILE A 83 -0.16 12.47 -9.63
CA ILE A 83 -0.01 13.88 -9.32
C ILE A 83 0.02 14.66 -10.63
N ASP A 84 -0.90 15.60 -10.80
CA ASP A 84 -1.04 16.41 -12.02
C ASP A 84 -1.12 15.58 -13.31
N GLY A 85 -1.86 14.46 -13.23
CA GLY A 85 -2.07 13.56 -14.37
C GLY A 85 -0.88 12.65 -14.70
N LYS A 86 0.17 12.65 -13.87
CA LYS A 86 1.36 11.82 -14.07
C LYS A 86 1.59 10.87 -12.88
N PRO A 87 2.21 9.71 -13.09
CA PRO A 87 2.64 8.84 -12.00
C PRO A 87 3.50 9.61 -10.99
N GLY A 88 3.18 9.50 -9.71
CA GLY A 88 3.95 10.13 -8.63
C GLY A 88 5.23 9.37 -8.25
N TRP A 89 5.69 8.45 -9.08
CA TRP A 89 6.89 7.64 -8.86
C TRP A 89 7.78 7.60 -10.09
N PRO A 90 9.08 7.28 -9.93
CA PRO A 90 10.01 7.20 -11.05
C PRO A 90 9.56 6.16 -12.09
N GLN A 91 9.57 6.56 -13.36
CA GLN A 91 9.24 5.69 -14.49
C GLN A 91 10.50 5.03 -15.08
N GLU A 92 11.66 5.57 -14.79
CA GLU A 92 12.95 5.03 -15.20
C GLU A 92 13.49 4.08 -14.12
N PRO A 93 14.28 3.05 -14.48
CA PRO A 93 14.92 2.17 -13.52
C PRO A 93 15.86 2.93 -12.58
N ILE A 94 15.76 2.63 -11.28
CA ILE A 94 16.64 3.21 -10.26
C ILE A 94 17.85 2.28 -10.09
N LEU A 95 19.01 2.75 -10.47
CA LEU A 95 20.26 1.97 -10.41
C LEU A 95 20.64 1.64 -8.95
N PRO A 96 21.44 0.58 -8.74
CA PRO A 96 21.95 0.23 -7.41
C PRO A 96 22.61 1.43 -6.71
N GLY A 97 22.25 1.63 -5.44
CA GLY A 97 22.75 2.75 -4.64
C GLY A 97 22.10 4.10 -4.92
N LYS A 98 21.22 4.22 -5.92
CA LYS A 98 20.49 5.46 -6.22
C LYS A 98 19.19 5.55 -5.44
N SER A 99 18.74 6.77 -5.23
CA SER A 99 17.53 7.10 -4.49
C SER A 99 16.42 7.58 -5.44
N GLY A 100 15.17 7.43 -4.99
CA GLY A 100 13.99 7.94 -5.66
C GLY A 100 12.98 8.46 -4.67
N VAL A 101 11.88 8.99 -5.20
CA VAL A 101 10.79 9.57 -4.43
C VAL A 101 9.47 9.05 -4.97
N ILE A 102 8.57 8.65 -4.08
CA ILE A 102 7.17 8.35 -4.40
C ILE A 102 6.30 9.44 -3.80
N LYS A 103 5.57 10.15 -4.65
CA LYS A 103 4.64 11.20 -4.24
C LYS A 103 3.25 10.62 -4.01
N VAL A 104 2.64 10.98 -2.91
CA VAL A 104 1.27 10.62 -2.56
C VAL A 104 0.52 11.86 -2.12
N LYS A 105 -0.77 11.94 -2.45
CA LYS A 105 -1.63 13.06 -2.07
C LYS A 105 -2.88 12.51 -1.38
N TYR A 106 -3.08 12.93 -0.13
CA TYR A 106 -4.30 12.63 0.61
C TYR A 106 -5.34 13.74 0.40
N ASP A 107 -6.62 13.35 0.29
CA ASP A 107 -7.74 14.28 0.18
C ASP A 107 -8.08 14.89 1.55
N THR A 108 -7.51 16.04 1.83
CA THR A 108 -7.68 16.78 3.10
C THR A 108 -9.04 17.49 3.23
N LYS A 109 -9.96 17.30 2.28
CA LYS A 109 -11.38 17.67 2.44
C LYS A 109 -12.16 16.63 3.23
N ARG A 110 -11.51 15.54 3.63
CA ARG A 110 -12.07 14.50 4.49
C ARG A 110 -11.64 14.75 5.92
N ALA A 111 -12.50 15.41 6.69
CA ALA A 111 -12.25 15.67 8.11
C ALA A 111 -12.19 14.38 8.94
N GLY A 112 -11.36 14.37 9.98
CA GLY A 112 -11.18 13.27 10.90
C GLY A 112 -9.84 12.57 10.76
N ARG A 113 -9.64 11.55 11.57
CA ARG A 113 -8.43 10.73 11.56
C ARG A 113 -8.37 9.83 10.35
N PHE A 114 -7.19 9.63 9.82
CA PHE A 114 -6.96 8.70 8.73
C PHE A 114 -5.67 7.91 8.93
N GLU A 115 -5.70 6.70 8.43
CA GLU A 115 -4.57 5.81 8.29
C GLU A 115 -4.80 4.99 7.03
N LYS A 116 -3.90 5.11 6.04
CA LYS A 116 -4.05 4.51 4.72
C LYS A 116 -2.75 3.88 4.26
N ASN A 117 -2.87 2.70 3.68
CA ASN A 117 -1.74 2.03 3.07
C ASN A 117 -1.55 2.51 1.63
N VAL A 118 -0.30 2.54 1.21
CA VAL A 118 0.11 2.74 -0.17
C VAL A 118 0.90 1.51 -0.58
N THR A 119 0.43 0.82 -1.59
CA THR A 119 1.04 -0.41 -2.09
C THR A 119 1.97 -0.08 -3.24
N VAL A 120 3.23 -0.47 -3.12
CA VAL A 120 4.27 -0.28 -4.13
C VAL A 120 4.61 -1.63 -4.73
N THR A 121 4.44 -1.79 -6.04
CA THR A 121 4.78 -3.00 -6.78
C THR A 121 6.03 -2.74 -7.64
N SER A 122 6.98 -3.65 -7.57
CA SER A 122 8.27 -3.52 -8.27
C SER A 122 8.86 -4.89 -8.62
N ASN A 123 9.97 -4.88 -9.36
CA ASN A 123 10.78 -6.06 -9.61
C ASN A 123 11.75 -6.38 -8.46
N GLY A 124 11.57 -5.78 -7.30
CA GLY A 124 12.43 -5.94 -6.15
C GLY A 124 12.35 -7.31 -5.49
N LYS A 125 13.20 -7.51 -4.48
CA LYS A 125 13.25 -8.71 -3.65
C LYS A 125 11.88 -9.09 -3.08
N PHE A 126 11.08 -8.08 -2.72
CA PHE A 126 9.66 -8.22 -2.45
C PHE A 126 8.90 -7.54 -3.58
N ALA A 127 8.08 -8.30 -4.31
CA ALA A 127 7.30 -7.79 -5.43
C ALA A 127 6.33 -6.67 -5.01
N THR A 128 5.86 -6.74 -3.78
CA THR A 128 4.94 -5.77 -3.21
C THR A 128 5.41 -5.34 -1.82
N VAL A 129 5.52 -4.02 -1.62
CA VAL A 129 5.83 -3.39 -0.33
C VAL A 129 4.73 -2.40 0.01
N LYS A 130 4.30 -2.36 1.27
CA LYS A 130 3.30 -1.42 1.76
C LYS A 130 3.96 -0.38 2.65
N VAL A 131 3.67 0.89 2.36
CA VAL A 131 3.99 2.03 3.21
C VAL A 131 2.69 2.69 3.66
N LYS A 132 2.73 3.56 4.65
CA LYS A 132 1.55 4.06 5.31
C LYS A 132 1.58 5.59 5.44
N ILE A 133 0.45 6.21 5.24
CA ILE A 133 0.18 7.60 5.63
C ILE A 133 -0.85 7.63 6.75
N LYS A 134 -0.68 8.51 7.71
CA LYS A 134 -1.63 8.73 8.79
C LYS A 134 -1.67 10.19 9.21
N GLY A 135 -2.73 10.57 9.91
CA GLY A 135 -2.91 11.93 10.42
C GLY A 135 -4.33 12.23 10.81
N GLU A 136 -4.61 13.50 11.02
CA GLU A 136 -5.93 14.00 11.34
C GLU A 136 -6.20 15.30 10.58
N VAL A 137 -7.34 15.39 9.94
CA VAL A 137 -7.81 16.61 9.26
C VAL A 137 -8.84 17.27 10.16
N LYS A 138 -8.65 18.56 10.46
CA LYS A 138 -9.61 19.34 11.23
C LYS A 138 -10.96 19.42 10.51
N PRO A 139 -12.06 19.61 11.24
CA PRO A 139 -13.36 19.89 10.63
C PRO A 139 -13.31 21.09 9.67
N ALA A 140 -14.17 21.06 8.65
CA ALA A 140 -14.35 22.23 7.79
C ALA A 140 -14.75 23.44 8.63
N PRO A 141 -14.24 24.65 8.31
CA PRO A 141 -14.67 25.86 9.00
C PRO A 141 -16.19 26.03 8.83
N THR A 142 -16.90 26.23 9.95
CA THR A 142 -18.31 26.57 9.92
C THR A 142 -18.46 27.95 9.30
N PRO A 143 -19.35 28.14 8.30
CA PRO A 143 -19.70 29.48 7.89
C PRO A 143 -20.24 30.24 9.12
N ASP A 144 -19.62 31.38 9.43
CA ASP A 144 -20.10 32.23 10.51
C ASP A 144 -21.58 32.47 10.30
N ALA A 145 -22.40 32.02 11.28
CA ALA A 145 -23.81 32.37 11.32
C ALA A 145 -23.90 33.88 11.59
N LYS A 146 -24.24 34.66 10.54
CA LYS A 146 -24.65 36.05 10.70
C LYS A 146 -26.05 36.11 11.29
#